data_2248999942bca1c4cf05281ea17c1818
#
_entry.id   2248999942bca1c4cf05281ea17c1818
#
_cell.length_a   1.000
_cell.length_b   1.000
_cell.length_c   1.000
_cell.angle_alpha   90.00
_cell.angle_beta   90.00
_cell.angle_gamma   90.00
#
_symmetry.space_group_name_H-M   'P 1'
#
loop_
_entity.id
_entity.type
_entity.pdbx_description
1 polymer ?
#
loop_
_entity_poly.entity_id
_entity_poly.type
_entity_poly.pdbx_seq_one_letter_code
_entity_poly.pdbx_strand_id
1 'polypeptide(L)'
;QFLLGSNLSEVVSIFFATIMSFTILKAPHLLFINLVTDSIPALALGLEKPEADIMKRKPRSKNDGIFSGGLGFDCAYQGILVSILTVVAFYIGEFLETGHLVFHHIQDSSEGMTMAFFTMAMCEIFHSFNMRSQRASSVGMVFKGHHNVVLYIAMVASFLLTTAVVEVPFLSNLFGFSHLDLTAYLISLGLAFLIIPIVEVVKFIQRKTSKAE
;
A
#
# COMPACT_ATOMS: atom_id res chain seq x y z
N GLN A 1 0.62 -5.13 -11.77
CA GLN A 1 0.94 -5.73 -10.46
C GLN A 1 0.57 -4.80 -9.32
N PHE A 2 0.95 -3.51 -9.42
CA PHE A 2 0.65 -2.49 -8.40
C PHE A 2 -0.85 -2.38 -8.15
N LEU A 3 -1.64 -2.05 -9.17
CA LEU A 3 -3.09 -1.89 -9.05
C LEU A 3 -3.82 -3.17 -8.63
N LEU A 4 -3.38 -4.34 -9.09
CA LEU A 4 -3.99 -5.61 -8.69
C LEU A 4 -3.71 -5.92 -7.21
N GLY A 5 -2.50 -5.63 -6.72
CA GLY A 5 -2.15 -5.79 -5.32
C GLY A 5 -2.92 -4.85 -4.41
N SER A 6 -3.05 -3.58 -4.82
CA SER A 6 -3.81 -2.54 -4.12
C SER A 6 -5.29 -2.92 -3.99
N ASN A 7 -5.98 -3.17 -5.10
CA ASN A 7 -7.38 -3.61 -5.06
C ASN A 7 -7.59 -4.90 -4.23
N LEU A 8 -6.63 -5.82 -4.27
CA LEU A 8 -6.70 -7.02 -3.44
C LEU A 8 -6.64 -6.67 -1.94
N SER A 9 -5.80 -5.71 -1.55
CA SER A 9 -5.68 -5.27 -0.17
C SER A 9 -6.97 -4.65 0.36
N GLU A 10 -7.65 -3.84 -0.47
CA GLU A 10 -8.96 -3.28 -0.16
C GLU A 10 -10.01 -4.37 0.07
N VAL A 11 -10.10 -5.30 -0.90
CA VAL A 11 -11.08 -6.41 -0.82
C VAL A 11 -10.83 -7.27 0.41
N VAL A 12 -9.59 -7.66 0.69
CA VAL A 12 -9.25 -8.52 1.84
C VAL A 12 -9.53 -7.79 3.15
N SER A 13 -9.19 -6.50 3.26
CA SER A 13 -9.45 -5.69 4.46
C SER A 13 -10.94 -5.57 4.75
N ILE A 14 -11.76 -5.25 3.73
CA ILE A 14 -13.21 -5.14 3.88
C ILE A 14 -13.84 -6.50 4.19
N PHE A 15 -13.39 -7.55 3.52
CA PHE A 15 -13.87 -8.91 3.78
C PHE A 15 -13.61 -9.34 5.22
N PHE A 16 -12.39 -9.11 5.72
CA PHE A 16 -12.02 -9.37 7.10
C PHE A 16 -12.90 -8.58 8.07
N ALA A 17 -13.03 -7.27 7.88
CA ALA A 17 -13.85 -6.40 8.73
C ALA A 17 -15.32 -6.82 8.73
N THR A 18 -15.84 -7.24 7.59
CA THR A 18 -17.22 -7.74 7.46
C THR A 18 -17.44 -9.03 8.29
N ILE A 19 -16.50 -9.97 8.24
CA ILE A 19 -16.56 -11.20 9.08
C ILE A 19 -16.51 -10.84 10.57
N MET A 20 -15.69 -9.89 10.93
CA MET A 20 -15.51 -9.44 12.31
C MET A 20 -16.58 -8.43 12.76
N SER A 21 -17.52 -8.07 11.88
CA SER A 21 -18.68 -7.21 12.14
C SER A 21 -18.29 -5.78 12.57
N PHE A 22 -17.34 -5.15 11.85
CA PHE A 22 -17.03 -3.73 12.00
C PHE A 22 -16.80 -3.05 10.64
N THR A 23 -16.81 -1.71 10.63
CA THR A 23 -16.56 -0.92 9.43
C THR A 23 -15.13 -0.40 9.43
N ILE A 24 -14.25 -0.96 8.56
CA ILE A 24 -12.85 -0.53 8.47
C ILE A 24 -12.68 0.67 7.53
N LEU A 25 -13.42 0.70 6.43
CA LEU A 25 -13.39 1.75 5.40
C LEU A 25 -14.79 1.97 4.83
N LYS A 26 -15.10 3.20 4.43
CA LYS A 26 -16.34 3.57 3.74
C LYS A 26 -16.09 3.77 2.24
N ALA A 27 -17.14 3.75 1.43
CA ALA A 27 -17.02 3.91 -0.02
C ALA A 27 -16.26 5.19 -0.48
N PRO A 28 -16.44 6.38 0.13
CA PRO A 28 -15.62 7.54 -0.21
C PRO A 28 -14.12 7.36 0.03
N HIS A 29 -13.73 6.57 1.05
CA HIS A 29 -12.33 6.28 1.36
C HIS A 29 -11.68 5.46 0.24
N LEU A 30 -12.34 4.40 -0.21
CA LEU A 30 -11.89 3.56 -1.32
C LEU A 30 -11.79 4.34 -2.62
N LEU A 31 -12.79 5.20 -2.88
CA LEU A 31 -12.76 6.07 -4.05
C LEU A 31 -11.56 7.01 -4.04
N PHE A 32 -11.23 7.59 -2.88
CA PHE A 32 -10.05 8.44 -2.73
C PHE A 32 -8.76 7.64 -2.95
N ILE A 33 -8.64 6.47 -2.35
CA ILE A 33 -7.48 5.59 -2.50
C ILE A 33 -7.25 5.29 -3.98
N ASN A 34 -8.25 4.74 -4.65
CA ASN A 34 -8.17 4.37 -6.07
C ASN A 34 -7.85 5.56 -7.01
N LEU A 35 -8.40 6.74 -6.69
CA LEU A 35 -8.22 7.92 -7.54
C LEU A 35 -6.88 8.62 -7.28
N VAL A 36 -6.45 8.72 -6.03
CA VAL A 36 -5.29 9.53 -5.62
C VAL A 36 -4.06 8.66 -5.36
N THR A 37 -4.16 7.69 -4.45
CA THR A 37 -2.97 6.94 -4.03
C THR A 37 -2.58 5.82 -4.98
N ASP A 38 -3.52 5.34 -5.80
CA ASP A 38 -3.26 4.35 -6.83
C ASP A 38 -2.97 5.00 -8.18
N SER A 39 -3.90 5.83 -8.68
CA SER A 39 -3.81 6.30 -10.06
C SER A 39 -2.63 7.22 -10.30
N ILE A 40 -2.32 8.15 -9.39
CA ILE A 40 -1.22 9.10 -9.56
C ILE A 40 0.14 8.38 -9.60
N PRO A 41 0.48 7.50 -8.62
CA PRO A 41 1.72 6.72 -8.69
C PRO A 41 1.75 5.71 -9.86
N ALA A 42 0.61 5.09 -10.22
CA ALA A 42 0.55 4.15 -11.35
C ALA A 42 0.91 4.82 -12.68
N LEU A 43 0.41 6.04 -12.92
CA LEU A 43 0.79 6.82 -14.11
C LEU A 43 2.28 7.14 -14.12
N ALA A 44 2.86 7.48 -12.98
CA ALA A 44 4.28 7.75 -12.83
C ALA A 44 5.14 6.48 -13.00
N LEU A 45 4.65 5.32 -12.55
CA LEU A 45 5.30 4.01 -12.80
C LEU A 45 5.30 3.66 -14.28
N GLY A 46 4.27 4.05 -15.04
CA GLY A 46 4.23 3.87 -16.49
C GLY A 46 5.35 4.60 -17.24
N LEU A 47 6.00 5.58 -16.60
CA LEU A 47 7.16 6.31 -17.12
C LEU A 47 8.50 5.77 -16.62
N GLU A 48 8.52 4.63 -15.89
CA GLU A 48 9.76 3.99 -15.45
C GLU A 48 10.59 3.52 -16.66
N LYS A 49 11.89 3.73 -16.57
CA LYS A 49 12.81 3.29 -17.63
C LYS A 49 12.90 1.76 -17.68
N PRO A 50 13.05 1.15 -18.87
CA PRO A 50 13.22 -0.29 -18.97
C PRO A 50 14.46 -0.76 -18.21
N GLU A 51 14.38 -1.96 -17.64
CA GLU A 51 15.52 -2.58 -16.96
C GLU A 51 16.65 -2.88 -17.95
N ALA A 52 17.90 -2.70 -17.51
CA ALA A 52 19.09 -2.80 -18.39
C ALA A 52 19.28 -4.19 -19.03
N ASP A 53 18.69 -5.23 -18.45
CA ASP A 53 18.77 -6.61 -18.93
C ASP A 53 17.56 -7.09 -19.75
N ILE A 54 16.59 -6.21 -20.00
CA ILE A 54 15.32 -6.59 -20.67
C ILE A 54 15.54 -7.23 -22.03
N MET A 55 16.55 -6.76 -22.80
CA MET A 55 16.90 -7.30 -24.10
C MET A 55 17.68 -8.63 -24.02
N LYS A 56 18.12 -9.04 -22.84
CA LYS A 56 18.82 -10.32 -22.59
C LYS A 56 17.86 -11.41 -22.12
N ARG A 57 16.64 -11.06 -21.74
CA ARG A 57 15.61 -12.00 -21.29
C ARG A 57 14.96 -12.69 -22.48
N LYS A 58 14.57 -13.95 -22.26
CA LYS A 58 13.75 -14.66 -23.27
C LYS A 58 12.42 -13.94 -23.48
N PRO A 59 11.90 -13.84 -24.70
CA PRO A 59 10.59 -13.30 -24.96
C PRO A 59 9.50 -14.04 -24.17
N ARG A 60 8.47 -13.30 -23.76
CA ARG A 60 7.32 -13.89 -23.08
C ARG A 60 6.60 -14.85 -24.03
N SER A 61 6.20 -16.02 -23.54
CA SER A 61 5.44 -16.99 -24.31
C SER A 61 4.05 -16.44 -24.64
N LYS A 62 3.52 -16.80 -25.82
CA LYS A 62 2.14 -16.45 -26.22
C LYS A 62 1.07 -17.08 -25.33
N ASN A 63 1.44 -18.16 -24.62
CA ASN A 63 0.55 -18.90 -23.72
C ASN A 63 0.65 -18.40 -22.26
N ASP A 64 1.53 -17.44 -21.98
CA ASP A 64 1.67 -16.89 -20.64
C ASP A 64 0.48 -16.01 -20.29
N GLY A 65 -0.27 -16.38 -19.26
CA GLY A 65 -1.33 -15.56 -18.68
C GLY A 65 -0.80 -14.32 -17.93
N ILE A 66 -1.70 -13.46 -17.47
CA ILE A 66 -1.35 -12.22 -16.71
C ILE A 66 -0.54 -12.56 -15.45
N PHE A 67 -0.87 -13.65 -14.78
CA PHE A 67 -0.24 -14.06 -13.51
C PHE A 67 1.03 -14.91 -13.67
N SER A 68 1.52 -15.09 -14.91
CA SER A 68 2.76 -15.82 -15.18
C SER A 68 3.99 -15.10 -14.62
N GLY A 69 5.12 -15.82 -14.49
CA GLY A 69 6.39 -15.25 -14.02
C GLY A 69 6.38 -14.83 -12.55
N GLY A 70 5.48 -15.41 -11.74
CA GLY A 70 5.38 -15.14 -10.30
C GLY A 70 4.55 -13.90 -9.94
N LEU A 71 3.98 -13.20 -10.92
CA LEU A 71 3.18 -12.00 -10.68
C LEU A 71 1.96 -12.28 -9.79
N GLY A 72 1.30 -13.43 -9.96
CA GLY A 72 0.17 -13.82 -9.12
C GLY A 72 0.54 -13.96 -7.65
N PHE A 73 1.69 -14.59 -7.36
CA PHE A 73 2.21 -14.68 -5.99
C PHE A 73 2.56 -13.30 -5.43
N ASP A 74 3.22 -12.47 -6.25
CA ASP A 74 3.62 -11.12 -5.84
C ASP A 74 2.39 -10.26 -5.51
N CYS A 75 1.35 -10.27 -6.34
CA CYS A 75 0.08 -9.57 -6.04
C CYS A 75 -0.57 -10.10 -4.75
N ALA A 76 -0.62 -11.42 -4.59
CA ALA A 76 -1.30 -12.05 -3.44
C ALA A 76 -0.62 -11.67 -2.11
N TYR A 77 0.70 -11.88 -1.99
CA TYR A 77 1.37 -11.59 -0.71
C TYR A 77 1.41 -10.10 -0.41
N GLN A 78 1.56 -9.24 -1.44
CA GLN A 78 1.60 -7.80 -1.27
C GLN A 78 0.23 -7.26 -0.83
N GLY A 79 -0.85 -7.66 -1.48
CA GLY A 79 -2.20 -7.28 -1.09
C GLY A 79 -2.56 -7.75 0.32
N ILE A 80 -2.21 -9.00 0.67
CA ILE A 80 -2.42 -9.53 2.03
C ILE A 80 -1.59 -8.76 3.05
N LEU A 81 -0.34 -8.41 2.73
CA LEU A 81 0.53 -7.66 3.64
C LEU A 81 -0.06 -6.26 3.93
N VAL A 82 -0.47 -5.52 2.90
CA VAL A 82 -1.12 -4.21 3.08
C VAL A 82 -2.39 -4.34 3.90
N SER A 83 -3.22 -5.36 3.62
CA SER A 83 -4.42 -5.63 4.41
C SER A 83 -4.12 -5.88 5.88
N ILE A 84 -3.10 -6.69 6.20
CA ILE A 84 -2.68 -6.93 7.59
C ILE A 84 -2.26 -5.64 8.27
N LEU A 85 -1.43 -4.82 7.63
CA LEU A 85 -0.98 -3.54 8.19
C LEU A 85 -2.16 -2.59 8.44
N THR A 86 -3.13 -2.55 7.52
CA THR A 86 -4.35 -1.75 7.63
C THR A 86 -5.23 -2.21 8.79
N VAL A 87 -5.44 -3.52 8.94
CA VAL A 87 -6.23 -4.08 10.04
C VAL A 87 -5.54 -3.85 11.38
N VAL A 88 -4.21 -3.99 11.44
CA VAL A 88 -3.43 -3.68 12.65
C VAL A 88 -3.57 -2.20 13.02
N ALA A 89 -3.50 -1.30 12.03
CA ALA A 89 -3.70 0.13 12.28
C ALA A 89 -5.11 0.43 12.82
N PHE A 90 -6.14 -0.23 12.28
CA PHE A 90 -7.50 -0.10 12.79
C PHE A 90 -7.61 -0.48 14.27
N TYR A 91 -7.08 -1.64 14.66
CA TYR A 91 -7.13 -2.09 16.03
C TYR A 91 -6.30 -1.24 16.99
N ILE A 92 -5.19 -0.66 16.52
CA ILE A 92 -4.41 0.29 17.32
C ILE A 92 -5.23 1.58 17.52
N GLY A 93 -5.88 2.11 16.49
CA GLY A 93 -6.72 3.31 16.61
C GLY A 93 -7.93 3.07 17.51
N GLU A 94 -8.60 1.94 17.38
CA GLU A 94 -9.68 1.55 18.30
C GLU A 94 -9.20 1.47 19.74
N PHE A 95 -8.01 0.90 19.98
CA PHE A 95 -7.40 0.87 21.31
C PHE A 95 -7.06 2.26 21.85
N LEU A 96 -6.56 3.15 21.01
CA LEU A 96 -6.24 4.54 21.41
C LEU A 96 -7.51 5.31 21.79
N GLU A 97 -8.62 5.08 21.03
CA GLU A 97 -9.89 5.74 21.25
C GLU A 97 -10.61 5.22 22.51
N THR A 98 -10.62 3.91 22.73
CA THR A 98 -11.43 3.27 23.78
C THR A 98 -10.65 2.81 25.02
N GLY A 99 -9.34 2.65 24.90
CA GLY A 99 -8.47 2.05 25.93
C GLY A 99 -8.59 0.53 26.08
N HIS A 100 -9.39 -0.15 25.25
CA HIS A 100 -9.63 -1.58 25.29
C HIS A 100 -9.50 -2.22 23.92
N LEU A 101 -8.90 -3.42 23.85
CA LEU A 101 -8.85 -4.20 22.61
C LEU A 101 -10.10 -5.10 22.54
N VAL A 102 -10.96 -4.83 21.56
CA VAL A 102 -12.13 -5.66 21.23
C VAL A 102 -11.95 -6.22 19.82
N PHE A 103 -12.01 -7.54 19.67
CA PHE A 103 -11.76 -8.18 18.37
C PHE A 103 -13.04 -8.46 17.56
N HIS A 104 -14.21 -8.32 18.16
CA HIS A 104 -15.47 -8.67 17.50
C HIS A 104 -16.59 -7.72 17.96
N HIS A 105 -17.50 -7.36 17.04
CA HIS A 105 -18.58 -6.39 17.28
C HIS A 105 -18.07 -5.03 17.80
N ILE A 106 -17.02 -4.52 17.18
CA ILE A 106 -16.50 -3.18 17.47
C ILE A 106 -17.57 -2.17 17.03
N GLN A 107 -17.99 -1.29 17.93
CA GLN A 107 -18.77 -0.12 17.55
C GLN A 107 -17.89 0.75 16.64
N ASP A 108 -18.51 1.48 15.70
CA ASP A 108 -17.78 2.29 14.70
C ASP A 108 -16.70 3.16 15.35
N SER A 109 -15.45 2.68 15.32
CA SER A 109 -14.29 3.44 15.78
C SER A 109 -13.89 4.45 14.72
N SER A 110 -14.04 5.73 15.03
CA SER A 110 -13.68 6.81 14.12
C SER A 110 -12.16 6.94 13.97
N GLU A 111 -11.43 6.81 15.06
CA GLU A 111 -9.96 6.85 15.06
C GLU A 111 -9.38 5.61 14.39
N GLY A 112 -9.92 4.41 14.70
CA GLY A 112 -9.53 3.18 14.04
C GLY A 112 -9.70 3.22 12.53
N MET A 113 -10.86 3.72 12.05
CA MET A 113 -11.14 3.90 10.63
C MET A 113 -10.19 4.91 9.97
N THR A 114 -9.88 6.02 10.65
CA THR A 114 -8.98 7.05 10.13
C THR A 114 -7.55 6.52 10.04
N MET A 115 -7.07 5.82 11.06
CA MET A 115 -5.75 5.19 11.05
C MET A 115 -5.64 4.10 9.97
N ALA A 116 -6.69 3.28 9.79
CA ALA A 116 -6.75 2.27 8.74
C ALA A 116 -6.67 2.89 7.34
N PHE A 117 -7.48 3.94 7.08
CA PHE A 117 -7.44 4.67 5.81
C PHE A 117 -6.05 5.25 5.54
N PHE A 118 -5.49 5.97 6.52
CA PHE A 118 -4.20 6.63 6.36
C PHE A 118 -3.08 5.61 6.15
N THR A 119 -3.08 4.50 6.92
CA THR A 119 -2.09 3.43 6.77
C THR A 119 -2.19 2.76 5.41
N MET A 120 -3.40 2.39 4.94
CA MET A 120 -3.59 1.78 3.63
C MET A 120 -3.11 2.70 2.52
N ALA A 121 -3.56 3.96 2.50
CA ALA A 121 -3.17 4.95 1.51
C ALA A 121 -1.65 5.18 1.48
N MET A 122 -1.01 5.28 2.66
CA MET A 122 0.45 5.43 2.75
C MET A 122 1.20 4.15 2.35
N CYS A 123 0.67 2.96 2.66
CA CYS A 123 1.22 1.70 2.17
C CYS A 123 1.30 1.69 0.65
N GLU A 124 0.24 2.10 -0.04
CA GLU A 124 0.20 2.12 -1.50
C GLU A 124 1.18 3.13 -2.09
N ILE A 125 1.24 4.34 -1.52
CA ILE A 125 2.24 5.34 -1.93
C ILE A 125 3.66 4.77 -1.80
N PHE A 126 4.00 4.18 -0.64
CA PHE A 126 5.33 3.60 -0.41
C PHE A 126 5.56 2.34 -1.25
N HIS A 127 4.51 1.55 -1.47
CA HIS A 127 4.59 0.36 -2.30
C HIS A 127 4.84 0.68 -3.77
N SER A 128 4.35 1.81 -4.28
CA SER A 128 4.66 2.28 -5.63
C SER A 128 6.18 2.40 -5.85
N PHE A 129 6.94 2.80 -4.83
CA PHE A 129 8.40 2.78 -4.89
C PHE A 129 8.97 1.37 -5.09
N ASN A 130 8.39 0.37 -4.43
CA ASN A 130 8.79 -1.03 -4.59
C ASN A 130 8.48 -1.56 -6.00
N MET A 131 7.43 -1.03 -6.65
CA MET A 131 6.97 -1.49 -7.96
C MET A 131 7.81 -1.03 -9.14
N ARG A 132 8.87 -0.25 -8.93
CA ARG A 132 9.81 0.17 -9.97
C ARG A 132 10.50 -1.01 -10.68
N SER A 133 10.65 -2.12 -10.00
CA SER A 133 11.10 -3.39 -10.57
C SER A 133 10.44 -4.56 -9.85
N GLN A 134 10.08 -5.60 -10.59
CA GLN A 134 9.51 -6.81 -10.01
C GLN A 134 10.55 -7.58 -9.18
N ARG A 135 11.79 -7.63 -9.64
CA ARG A 135 12.84 -8.48 -9.03
C ARG A 135 14.04 -7.69 -8.51
N ALA A 136 14.43 -6.60 -9.17
CA ALA A 136 15.57 -5.81 -8.70
C ALA A 136 15.22 -5.03 -7.43
N SER A 137 16.24 -4.75 -6.62
CA SER A 137 16.07 -3.90 -5.44
C SER A 137 15.78 -2.46 -5.86
N SER A 138 14.63 -1.94 -5.45
CA SER A 138 14.24 -0.55 -5.70
C SER A 138 15.16 0.42 -4.95
N VAL A 139 15.55 0.08 -3.73
CA VAL A 139 16.54 0.83 -2.93
C VAL A 139 17.91 0.81 -3.63
N GLY A 140 18.34 -0.36 -4.10
CA GLY A 140 19.59 -0.50 -4.85
C GLY A 140 19.62 0.29 -6.16
N MET A 141 18.47 0.48 -6.82
CA MET A 141 18.36 1.32 -8.02
C MET A 141 18.64 2.80 -7.70
N VAL A 142 18.16 3.31 -6.57
CA VAL A 142 18.42 4.68 -6.13
C VAL A 142 19.92 4.92 -5.94
N PHE A 143 20.60 4.02 -5.23
CA PHE A 143 22.06 4.12 -5.01
C PHE A 143 22.88 4.02 -6.30
N LYS A 144 22.34 3.41 -7.36
CA LYS A 144 22.95 3.34 -8.69
C LYS A 144 22.63 4.53 -9.58
N GLY A 145 21.93 5.54 -9.06
CA GLY A 145 21.55 6.73 -9.81
C GLY A 145 20.37 6.54 -10.79
N HIS A 146 19.65 5.43 -10.69
CA HIS A 146 18.43 5.21 -11.47
C HIS A 146 17.25 5.86 -10.75
N HIS A 147 16.91 7.10 -11.13
CA HIS A 147 15.84 7.87 -10.51
C HIS A 147 14.65 8.00 -11.47
N ASN A 148 13.44 7.83 -10.92
CA ASN A 148 12.19 8.22 -11.54
C ASN A 148 11.64 9.45 -10.79
N VAL A 149 12.04 10.63 -11.26
CA VAL A 149 11.66 11.90 -10.61
C VAL A 149 10.14 12.09 -10.63
N VAL A 150 9.47 11.65 -11.71
CA VAL A 150 8.02 11.76 -11.84
C VAL A 150 7.32 10.93 -10.75
N LEU A 151 7.83 9.73 -10.46
CA LEU A 151 7.30 8.90 -9.37
C LEU A 151 7.51 9.57 -8.00
N TYR A 152 8.67 10.16 -7.76
CA TYR A 152 8.91 10.86 -6.47
C TYR A 152 7.98 12.07 -6.30
N ILE A 153 7.73 12.83 -7.36
CA ILE A 153 6.76 13.94 -7.34
C ILE A 153 5.35 13.39 -7.09
N ALA A 154 4.97 12.30 -7.76
CA ALA A 154 3.68 11.64 -7.58
C ALA A 154 3.48 11.16 -6.13
N MET A 155 4.51 10.51 -5.56
CA MET A 155 4.48 10.05 -4.16
C MET A 155 4.32 11.21 -3.19
N VAL A 156 5.08 12.30 -3.36
CA VAL A 156 4.98 13.50 -2.50
C VAL A 156 3.60 14.16 -2.65
N ALA A 157 3.09 14.29 -3.87
CA ALA A 157 1.78 14.86 -4.11
C ALA A 157 0.66 14.02 -3.46
N SER A 158 0.67 12.71 -3.66
CA SER A 158 -0.30 11.79 -3.03
C SER A 158 -0.17 11.81 -1.50
N PHE A 159 1.04 11.85 -0.96
CA PHE A 159 1.30 11.97 0.48
C PHE A 159 0.67 13.26 1.06
N LEU A 160 0.93 14.41 0.42
CA LEU A 160 0.39 15.69 0.88
C LEU A 160 -1.13 15.74 0.76
N LEU A 161 -1.71 15.20 -0.32
CA LEU A 161 -3.16 15.13 -0.49
C LEU A 161 -3.80 14.23 0.57
N THR A 162 -3.24 13.06 0.84
CA THR A 162 -3.75 12.13 1.87
C THR A 162 -3.65 12.74 3.25
N THR A 163 -2.51 13.36 3.59
CA THR A 163 -2.36 14.09 4.86
C THR A 163 -3.38 15.23 4.97
N ALA A 164 -3.58 16.01 3.89
CA ALA A 164 -4.55 17.09 3.90
C ALA A 164 -5.99 16.62 4.14
N VAL A 165 -6.38 15.47 3.57
CA VAL A 165 -7.72 14.90 3.76
C VAL A 165 -7.96 14.46 5.21
N VAL A 166 -6.93 13.98 5.90
CA VAL A 166 -7.02 13.56 7.30
C VAL A 166 -6.93 14.75 8.25
N GLU A 167 -6.03 15.71 8.00
CA GLU A 167 -5.68 16.77 8.95
C GLU A 167 -6.46 18.08 8.76
N VAL A 168 -6.93 18.40 7.54
CA VAL A 168 -7.70 19.63 7.31
C VAL A 168 -9.15 19.43 7.76
N PRO A 169 -9.64 20.18 8.77
CA PRO A 169 -10.95 19.93 9.41
C PRO A 169 -12.14 19.87 8.45
N PHE A 170 -12.15 20.70 7.42
CA PHE A 170 -13.19 20.69 6.40
C PHE A 170 -13.20 19.36 5.63
N LEU A 171 -12.02 18.87 5.22
CA LEU A 171 -11.88 17.63 4.45
C LEU A 171 -12.10 16.41 5.33
N SER A 172 -11.52 16.37 6.53
CA SER A 172 -11.69 15.24 7.45
C SER A 172 -13.17 15.05 7.84
N ASN A 173 -13.90 16.12 8.07
CA ASN A 173 -15.34 16.05 8.32
C ASN A 173 -16.14 15.53 7.12
N LEU A 174 -15.76 15.91 5.89
CA LEU A 174 -16.41 15.44 4.67
C LEU A 174 -16.27 13.92 4.48
N PHE A 175 -15.10 13.38 4.84
CA PHE A 175 -14.81 11.95 4.77
C PHE A 175 -15.26 11.19 6.03
N GLY A 176 -15.62 11.89 7.10
CA GLY A 176 -16.01 11.31 8.39
C GLY A 176 -14.81 10.75 9.16
N PHE A 177 -13.66 11.40 9.04
CA PHE A 177 -12.45 11.10 9.80
C PHE A 177 -12.42 11.84 11.14
N SER A 178 -11.79 11.24 12.14
CA SER A 178 -11.34 11.91 13.36
C SER A 178 -9.99 12.56 13.12
N HIS A 179 -9.69 13.60 13.90
CA HIS A 179 -8.35 14.17 13.94
C HIS A 179 -7.40 13.16 14.59
N LEU A 180 -6.30 12.85 13.91
CA LEU A 180 -5.25 12.01 14.48
C LEU A 180 -4.31 12.85 15.34
N ASP A 181 -4.03 12.40 16.54
CA ASP A 181 -2.93 12.97 17.31
C ASP A 181 -1.57 12.60 16.66
N LEU A 182 -0.51 13.27 17.05
CA LEU A 182 0.82 13.03 16.49
C LEU A 182 1.26 11.56 16.67
N THR A 183 0.85 10.92 17.76
CA THR A 183 1.21 9.52 18.05
C THR A 183 0.52 8.58 17.08
N ALA A 184 -0.79 8.69 16.91
CA ALA A 184 -1.59 7.90 15.97
C ALA A 184 -1.10 8.10 14.52
N TYR A 185 -0.81 9.35 14.14
CA TYR A 185 -0.26 9.69 12.83
C TYR A 185 1.09 9.00 12.58
N LEU A 186 2.04 9.09 13.53
CA LEU A 186 3.37 8.49 13.39
C LEU A 186 3.33 6.96 13.43
N ILE A 187 2.44 6.35 14.23
CA ILE A 187 2.23 4.90 14.24
C ILE A 187 1.74 4.44 12.87
N SER A 188 0.72 5.09 12.33
CA SER A 188 0.16 4.76 11.01
C SER A 188 1.19 4.90 9.90
N LEU A 189 1.98 5.98 9.91
CA LEU A 189 3.05 6.21 8.96
C LEU A 189 4.18 5.16 9.11
N GLY A 190 4.54 4.81 10.34
CA GLY A 190 5.54 3.78 10.64
C GLY A 190 5.11 2.40 10.16
N LEU A 191 3.85 2.01 10.40
CA LEU A 191 3.27 0.77 9.88
C LEU A 191 3.32 0.75 8.35
N ALA A 192 2.90 1.82 7.70
CA ALA A 192 2.92 1.91 6.25
C ALA A 192 4.34 1.80 5.67
N PHE A 193 5.33 2.39 6.34
CA PHE A 193 6.73 2.33 5.90
C PHE A 193 7.29 0.92 5.89
N LEU A 194 6.78 0.00 6.73
CA LEU A 194 7.22 -1.40 6.78
C LEU A 194 7.06 -2.13 5.45
N ILE A 195 6.18 -1.68 4.55
CA ILE A 195 6.00 -2.29 3.22
C ILE A 195 7.30 -2.27 2.42
N ILE A 196 8.13 -1.24 2.57
CA ILE A 196 9.39 -1.12 1.81
C ILE A 196 10.38 -2.22 2.20
N PRO A 197 10.83 -2.33 3.46
CA PRO A 197 11.82 -3.35 3.83
C PRO A 197 11.29 -4.77 3.68
N ILE A 198 10.01 -5.02 3.96
CA ILE A 198 9.43 -6.38 3.83
C ILE A 198 9.47 -6.82 2.36
N VAL A 199 9.02 -5.99 1.43
CA VAL A 199 9.04 -6.32 0.00
C VAL A 199 10.49 -6.46 -0.53
N GLU A 200 11.42 -5.62 -0.07
CA GLU A 200 12.83 -5.75 -0.43
C GLU A 200 13.45 -7.09 0.04
N VAL A 201 13.10 -7.55 1.25
CA VAL A 201 13.52 -8.87 1.76
C VAL A 201 12.94 -9.99 0.90
N VAL A 202 11.67 -9.94 0.54
CA VAL A 202 11.05 -10.94 -0.33
C VAL A 202 11.72 -10.97 -1.71
N LYS A 203 11.96 -9.81 -2.32
CA LYS A 203 12.69 -9.71 -3.59
C LYS A 203 14.12 -10.28 -3.48
N PHE A 204 14.79 -10.06 -2.35
CA PHE A 204 16.11 -10.62 -2.12
C PHE A 204 16.08 -12.16 -2.08
N ILE A 205 15.12 -12.75 -1.37
CA ILE A 205 14.92 -14.20 -1.31
C ILE A 205 14.62 -14.75 -2.71
N GLN A 206 13.67 -14.15 -3.43
CA GLN A 206 13.30 -14.56 -4.79
C GLN A 206 14.49 -14.54 -5.76
N ARG A 207 15.34 -13.52 -5.69
CA ARG A 207 16.58 -13.46 -6.50
C ARG A 207 17.57 -14.57 -6.19
N LYS A 208 17.66 -14.98 -4.91
CA LYS A 208 18.56 -16.09 -4.53
C LYS A 208 18.03 -17.44 -5.02
N THR A 209 16.73 -17.66 -4.91
CA THR A 209 16.09 -18.91 -5.34
C THR A 209 16.12 -19.06 -6.86
N SER A 210 15.82 -18.02 -7.62
CA SER A 210 15.86 -18.04 -9.10
C SER A 210 17.28 -18.18 -9.71
N LYS A 211 18.34 -18.00 -8.94
CA LYS A 211 19.72 -18.25 -9.39
C LYS A 211 20.18 -19.68 -9.12
N ALA A 212 19.41 -20.44 -8.36
CA ALA A 212 19.73 -21.82 -8.00
C ALA A 212 19.08 -22.84 -8.97
N GLU A 213 18.15 -22.37 -9.84
CA GLU A 213 17.56 -23.11 -10.97
C GLU A 213 18.29 -22.72 -12.28
#